data_4e29a51ced6895c76aae24df96ce2db6
#
_entry.id   4e29a51ced6895c76aae24df96ce2db6
#
_cell.length_a   1.000
_cell.length_b   1.000
_cell.length_c   1.000
_cell.angle_alpha   90.00
_cell.angle_beta   90.00
_cell.angle_gamma   90.00
#
_symmetry.space_group_name_H-M   'P 1'
#
loop_
_entity.id
_entity.type
_entity.pdbx_description
1 polymer ?
#
loop_
_entity_poly.entity_id
_entity_poly.type
_entity_poly.pdbx_seq_one_letter_code
_entity_poly.pdbx_strand_id
1 'polypeptide(L)'
;GTSLALGTDGVASNNSHNMFEEMKVAALTQNNSFGEDHGLLPSADILAMATVNGARALRRDAGVIAAGKMADLILLDFTHPNLFPCHDIMENLVYSAAPSNVVMNMARGKIIYENGTFLTLDLERIRAEVKDYALPHIFGGK
;
A
#
# COMPACT_ATOMS: atom_id res chain seq x y z
N GLY A 1 -24.90 -3.38 -6.15
CA GLY A 1 -24.09 -4.03 -5.14
C GLY A 1 -23.32 -3.01 -4.32
N THR A 2 -22.84 -3.39 -3.15
CA THR A 2 -22.03 -2.54 -2.27
C THR A 2 -20.61 -2.42 -2.84
N SER A 3 -20.07 -1.21 -2.90
CA SER A 3 -18.67 -1.00 -3.25
C SER A 3 -17.81 -1.09 -1.98
N LEU A 4 -16.79 -1.92 -2.01
CA LEU A 4 -15.83 -2.09 -0.91
C LEU A 4 -14.50 -1.42 -1.26
N ALA A 5 -13.82 -0.89 -0.24
CA ALA A 5 -12.48 -0.36 -0.34
C ALA A 5 -11.62 -0.87 0.82
N LEU A 6 -10.32 -1.01 0.59
CA LEU A 6 -9.33 -1.34 1.63
C LEU A 6 -8.69 -0.07 2.18
N GLY A 7 -8.29 -0.12 3.43
CA GLY A 7 -7.49 0.90 4.10
C GLY A 7 -6.71 0.29 5.25
N THR A 8 -5.55 0.85 5.54
CA THR A 8 -4.64 0.34 6.59
C THR A 8 -5.07 0.74 8.00
N ASP A 9 -6.04 1.66 8.15
CA ASP A 9 -6.29 2.36 9.42
C ASP A 9 -5.03 3.09 9.94
N GLY A 10 -5.02 3.52 11.17
CA GLY A 10 -3.85 4.12 11.81
C GLY A 10 -2.87 3.09 12.36
N VAL A 11 -1.58 3.47 12.48
CA VAL A 11 -0.53 2.58 13.00
C VAL A 11 -0.77 2.13 14.44
N ALA A 12 -1.57 2.85 15.21
CA ALA A 12 -1.97 2.44 16.56
C ALA A 12 -2.92 1.24 16.56
N SER A 13 -3.68 1.04 15.48
CA SER A 13 -4.63 -0.07 15.31
C SER A 13 -4.03 -1.23 14.52
N ASN A 14 -3.25 -0.96 13.48
CA ASN A 14 -2.75 -1.94 12.52
C ASN A 14 -1.22 -2.09 12.50
N ASN A 15 -0.48 -1.32 13.27
CA ASN A 15 0.98 -1.33 13.34
C ASN A 15 1.72 -0.96 12.04
N SER A 16 1.07 -0.94 10.87
CA SER A 16 1.69 -0.61 9.59
C SER A 16 0.78 0.21 8.68
N HIS A 17 1.39 0.90 7.69
CA HIS A 17 0.68 1.53 6.58
C HIS A 17 1.01 0.78 5.27
N ASN A 18 0.94 -0.56 5.30
CA ASN A 18 1.34 -1.43 4.21
C ASN A 18 0.12 -1.95 3.43
N MET A 19 -0.26 -1.27 2.35
CA MET A 19 -1.39 -1.67 1.51
C MET A 19 -1.19 -3.04 0.82
N PHE A 20 0.04 -3.49 0.55
CA PHE A 20 0.28 -4.84 0.03
C PHE A 20 -0.12 -5.91 1.04
N GLU A 21 0.17 -5.68 2.31
CA GLU A 21 -0.24 -6.56 3.40
C GLU A 21 -1.77 -6.60 3.54
N GLU A 22 -2.43 -5.45 3.48
CA GLU A 22 -3.90 -5.37 3.51
C GLU A 22 -4.55 -6.15 2.38
N MET A 23 -4.04 -6.02 1.16
CA MET A 23 -4.53 -6.79 0.01
C MET A 23 -4.40 -8.29 0.24
N LYS A 24 -3.24 -8.75 0.71
CA LYS A 24 -2.98 -10.16 1.00
C LYS A 24 -3.87 -10.69 2.12
N VAL A 25 -3.99 -9.95 3.22
CA VAL A 25 -4.84 -10.34 4.36
C VAL A 25 -6.31 -10.39 3.94
N ALA A 26 -6.80 -9.40 3.18
CA ALA A 26 -8.15 -9.40 2.67
C ALA A 26 -8.42 -10.63 1.78
N ALA A 27 -7.51 -10.97 0.87
CA ALA A 27 -7.60 -12.15 0.00
C ALA A 27 -7.68 -13.44 0.83
N LEU A 28 -6.73 -13.64 1.74
CA LEU A 28 -6.63 -14.88 2.52
C LEU A 28 -7.82 -15.03 3.47
N THR A 29 -8.22 -13.96 4.14
CA THR A 29 -9.36 -13.98 5.08
C THR A 29 -10.66 -14.27 4.35
N GLN A 30 -10.92 -13.60 3.23
CA GLN A 30 -12.12 -13.79 2.45
C GLN A 30 -12.20 -15.21 1.89
N ASN A 31 -11.12 -15.69 1.30
CA ASN A 31 -11.09 -17.03 0.70
C ASN A 31 -11.23 -18.14 1.74
N ASN A 32 -10.80 -17.91 2.99
CA ASN A 32 -10.95 -18.88 4.08
C ASN A 32 -12.32 -18.83 4.77
N SER A 33 -13.03 -17.69 4.72
CA SER A 33 -14.26 -17.48 5.49
C SER A 33 -15.52 -18.06 4.85
N PHE A 34 -15.56 -18.23 3.52
CA PHE A 34 -16.77 -18.59 2.79
C PHE A 34 -16.80 -20.01 2.25
N GLY A 35 -15.75 -20.80 2.43
CA GLY A 35 -15.67 -22.19 1.97
C GLY A 35 -15.69 -22.32 0.43
N GLU A 36 -15.76 -23.56 -0.05
CA GLU A 36 -15.65 -23.91 -1.48
C GLU A 36 -16.83 -23.40 -2.34
N ASP A 37 -17.98 -23.12 -1.75
CA ASP A 37 -19.23 -22.81 -2.46
C ASP A 37 -19.31 -21.36 -3.02
N HIS A 38 -18.44 -20.45 -2.58
CA HIS A 38 -18.54 -19.02 -2.95
C HIS A 38 -17.49 -18.54 -3.94
N GLY A 39 -16.56 -19.39 -4.31
CA GLY A 39 -15.43 -19.04 -5.18
C GLY A 39 -14.41 -18.12 -4.50
N LEU A 40 -13.23 -18.00 -5.12
CA LEU A 40 -12.17 -17.11 -4.64
C LEU A 40 -12.48 -15.66 -5.01
N LEU A 41 -12.14 -14.71 -4.13
CA LEU A 41 -12.16 -13.30 -4.47
C LEU A 41 -11.04 -12.98 -5.48
N PRO A 42 -11.38 -12.53 -6.70
CA PRO A 42 -10.37 -12.28 -7.73
C PRO A 42 -9.35 -11.21 -7.31
N SER A 43 -8.08 -11.42 -7.61
CA SER A 43 -7.00 -10.47 -7.30
C SER A 43 -7.23 -9.09 -7.93
N ALA A 44 -7.86 -9.02 -9.11
CA ALA A 44 -8.26 -7.78 -9.74
C ALA A 44 -9.27 -6.97 -8.90
N ASP A 45 -10.21 -7.62 -8.24
CA ASP A 45 -11.20 -6.96 -7.36
C ASP A 45 -10.51 -6.44 -6.08
N ILE A 46 -9.59 -7.21 -5.52
CA ILE A 46 -8.80 -6.78 -4.35
C ILE A 46 -7.94 -5.55 -4.70
N LEU A 47 -7.29 -5.57 -5.87
CA LEU A 47 -6.54 -4.41 -6.34
C LEU A 47 -7.46 -3.19 -6.57
N ALA A 48 -8.66 -3.40 -7.11
CA ALA A 48 -9.65 -2.33 -7.25
C ALA A 48 -10.08 -1.76 -5.88
N MET A 49 -10.24 -2.61 -4.86
CA MET A 49 -10.53 -2.18 -3.49
C MET A 49 -9.41 -1.34 -2.89
N ALA A 50 -8.15 -1.64 -3.21
CA ALA A 50 -6.97 -0.91 -2.76
C ALA A 50 -6.69 0.38 -3.56
N THR A 51 -7.37 0.61 -4.68
CA THR A 51 -7.09 1.73 -5.60
C THR A 51 -8.36 2.50 -5.97
N VAL A 52 -9.03 2.13 -7.06
CA VAL A 52 -10.12 2.89 -7.66
C VAL A 52 -11.35 2.98 -6.77
N ASN A 53 -11.65 1.96 -5.97
CA ASN A 53 -12.80 1.98 -5.07
C ASN A 53 -12.57 2.95 -3.90
N GLY A 54 -11.35 2.96 -3.33
CA GLY A 54 -10.95 3.93 -2.32
C GLY A 54 -11.00 5.37 -2.84
N ALA A 55 -10.48 5.61 -4.04
CA ALA A 55 -10.56 6.91 -4.70
C ALA A 55 -12.02 7.38 -4.87
N ARG A 56 -12.90 6.50 -5.33
CA ARG A 56 -14.34 6.79 -5.47
C ARG A 56 -15.00 7.10 -4.12
N ALA A 57 -14.73 6.30 -3.09
CA ALA A 57 -15.27 6.51 -1.75
C ALA A 57 -14.87 7.88 -1.19
N LEU A 58 -13.64 8.32 -1.46
CA LEU A 58 -13.11 9.63 -1.06
C LEU A 58 -13.45 10.76 -2.05
N ARG A 59 -14.22 10.48 -3.12
CA ARG A 59 -14.56 11.42 -4.20
C ARG A 59 -13.33 12.07 -4.83
N ARG A 60 -12.26 11.28 -5.03
CA ARG A 60 -11.01 11.72 -5.67
C ARG A 60 -10.94 11.23 -7.10
N ASP A 61 -10.44 12.08 -7.98
CA ASP A 61 -10.23 11.74 -9.38
C ASP A 61 -8.87 11.05 -9.59
N ALA A 62 -8.73 9.87 -8.96
CA ALA A 62 -7.52 9.07 -8.85
C ALA A 62 -7.83 7.56 -8.94
N GLY A 63 -6.85 6.70 -8.67
CA GLY A 63 -7.00 5.25 -8.58
C GLY A 63 -6.96 4.52 -9.93
N VAL A 64 -6.75 5.25 -11.02
CA VAL A 64 -6.55 4.71 -12.39
C VAL A 64 -5.47 5.49 -13.11
N ILE A 65 -4.73 4.83 -14.00
CA ILE A 65 -3.75 5.48 -14.88
C ILE A 65 -4.47 5.88 -16.16
N ALA A 66 -4.86 7.16 -16.25
CA ALA A 66 -5.54 7.71 -17.41
C ALA A 66 -5.25 9.21 -17.55
N ALA A 67 -5.32 9.73 -18.77
CA ALA A 67 -5.15 11.16 -19.03
C ALA A 67 -6.19 11.99 -18.25
N GLY A 68 -5.75 13.08 -17.65
CA GLY A 68 -6.58 13.98 -16.84
C GLY A 68 -6.81 13.55 -15.40
N LYS A 69 -6.35 12.36 -14.99
CA LYS A 69 -6.43 11.86 -13.60
C LYS A 69 -5.26 12.36 -12.75
N MET A 70 -5.44 12.33 -11.44
CA MET A 70 -4.35 12.65 -10.51
C MET A 70 -3.23 11.62 -10.68
N ALA A 71 -2.00 12.12 -10.85
CA ALA A 71 -0.80 11.29 -10.98
C ALA A 71 -0.29 10.87 -9.59
N ASP A 72 -1.04 9.99 -8.93
CA ASP A 72 -0.66 9.28 -7.72
C ASP A 72 -0.26 7.86 -8.16
N LEU A 73 1.05 7.59 -8.24
CA LEU A 73 1.61 6.41 -8.90
C LEU A 73 2.72 5.79 -8.06
N ILE A 74 2.84 4.47 -8.12
CA ILE A 74 4.05 3.75 -7.70
C ILE A 74 4.64 2.98 -8.87
N LEU A 75 5.95 2.82 -8.88
CA LEU A 75 6.67 1.93 -9.78
C LEU A 75 7.26 0.79 -8.97
N LEU A 76 7.06 -0.43 -9.44
CA LEU A 76 7.53 -1.65 -8.80
C LEU A 76 8.60 -2.33 -9.64
N ASP A 77 9.64 -2.83 -8.98
CA ASP A 77 10.67 -3.65 -9.61
C ASP A 77 10.26 -5.14 -9.55
N PHE A 78 9.89 -5.68 -10.70
CA PHE A 78 9.51 -7.09 -10.87
C PHE A 78 10.71 -8.03 -11.08
N THR A 79 11.94 -7.53 -11.05
CA THR A 79 13.14 -8.39 -11.08
C THR A 79 13.50 -8.94 -9.70
N HIS A 80 12.87 -8.44 -8.65
CA HIS A 80 13.05 -8.92 -7.29
C HIS A 80 12.66 -10.40 -7.15
N PRO A 81 13.41 -11.22 -6.36
CA PRO A 81 13.16 -12.67 -6.23
C PRO A 81 11.75 -13.04 -5.76
N ASN A 82 11.08 -12.20 -4.96
CA ASN A 82 9.71 -12.46 -4.51
C ASN A 82 8.64 -12.23 -5.59
N LEU A 83 8.99 -11.54 -6.69
CA LEU A 83 8.10 -11.29 -7.82
C LEU A 83 8.49 -12.04 -9.08
N PHE A 84 9.66 -12.71 -9.09
CA PHE A 84 10.16 -13.44 -10.24
C PHE A 84 10.23 -14.96 -9.97
N PRO A 85 9.79 -15.81 -10.93
CA PRO A 85 9.14 -15.46 -12.19
C PRO A 85 7.70 -14.95 -11.99
N CYS A 86 7.25 -14.03 -12.85
CA CYS A 86 5.89 -13.51 -12.82
C CYS A 86 5.03 -14.23 -13.86
N HIS A 87 4.07 -15.03 -13.42
CA HIS A 87 3.08 -15.69 -14.28
C HIS A 87 1.80 -14.88 -14.42
N ASP A 88 1.38 -14.21 -13.33
CA ASP A 88 0.24 -13.29 -13.29
C ASP A 88 0.59 -12.07 -12.47
N ILE A 89 0.46 -10.90 -13.07
CA ILE A 89 0.81 -9.62 -12.43
C ILE A 89 -0.14 -9.32 -11.27
N MET A 90 -1.44 -9.59 -11.42
CA MET A 90 -2.42 -9.28 -10.38
C MET A 90 -2.24 -10.18 -9.16
N GLU A 91 -2.00 -11.46 -9.37
CA GLU A 91 -1.68 -12.41 -8.31
C GLU A 91 -0.40 -12.02 -7.58
N ASN A 92 0.67 -11.66 -8.31
CA ASN A 92 1.91 -11.20 -7.71
C ASN A 92 1.73 -9.92 -6.89
N LEU A 93 0.93 -8.95 -7.37
CA LEU A 93 0.66 -7.73 -6.62
C LEU A 93 -0.07 -8.00 -5.30
N VAL A 94 -1.03 -8.92 -5.30
CA VAL A 94 -1.85 -9.22 -4.12
C VAL A 94 -1.11 -10.12 -3.13
N TYR A 95 -0.45 -11.17 -3.61
CA TYR A 95 0.07 -12.22 -2.73
C TYR A 95 1.57 -12.12 -2.43
N SER A 96 2.35 -11.49 -3.31
CA SER A 96 3.82 -11.53 -3.24
C SER A 96 4.49 -10.17 -3.11
N ALA A 97 3.86 -9.09 -3.60
CA ALA A 97 4.47 -7.77 -3.57
C ALA A 97 4.64 -7.25 -2.13
N ALA A 98 5.68 -6.47 -1.93
CA ALA A 98 6.06 -5.87 -0.67
C ALA A 98 6.52 -4.41 -0.87
N PRO A 99 6.54 -3.57 0.17
CA PRO A 99 7.05 -2.21 0.08
C PRO A 99 8.48 -2.09 -0.46
N SER A 100 9.31 -3.12 -0.23
CA SER A 100 10.68 -3.20 -0.77
C SER A 100 10.77 -3.29 -2.29
N ASN A 101 9.68 -3.66 -2.97
CA ASN A 101 9.63 -3.66 -4.43
C ASN A 101 9.34 -2.28 -5.04
N VAL A 102 8.95 -1.29 -4.22
CA VAL A 102 8.65 0.06 -4.70
C VAL A 102 9.96 0.80 -4.97
N VAL A 103 10.20 1.13 -6.23
CA VAL A 103 11.38 1.91 -6.67
C VAL A 103 11.07 3.39 -6.88
N MET A 104 9.80 3.75 -7.06
CA MET A 104 9.38 5.15 -7.14
C MET A 104 7.97 5.32 -6.56
N ASN A 105 7.75 6.44 -5.86
CA ASN A 105 6.44 6.89 -5.43
C ASN A 105 6.22 8.34 -5.86
N MET A 106 5.11 8.58 -6.52
CA MET A 106 4.68 9.90 -6.99
C MET A 106 3.33 10.27 -6.38
N ALA A 107 3.22 11.47 -5.88
CA ALA A 107 1.97 12.04 -5.38
C ALA A 107 1.66 13.35 -6.12
N ARG A 108 0.51 13.45 -6.74
CA ARG A 108 0.05 14.59 -7.55
C ARG A 108 1.10 15.05 -8.57
N GLY A 109 1.75 14.09 -9.25
CA GLY A 109 2.77 14.38 -10.25
C GLY A 109 4.15 14.74 -9.69
N LYS A 110 4.33 14.78 -8.37
CA LYS A 110 5.62 15.02 -7.72
C LYS A 110 6.21 13.71 -7.22
N ILE A 111 7.41 13.37 -7.65
CA ILE A 111 8.15 12.23 -7.11
C ILE A 111 8.56 12.57 -5.67
N ILE A 112 8.17 11.73 -4.72
CA ILE A 112 8.42 11.89 -3.28
C ILE A 112 9.41 10.86 -2.73
N TYR A 113 9.59 9.75 -3.46
CA TYR A 113 10.55 8.68 -3.17
C TYR A 113 11.06 8.10 -4.47
N GLU A 114 12.35 7.84 -4.56
CA GLU A 114 12.99 7.22 -5.72
C GLU A 114 14.25 6.46 -5.28
N ASN A 115 14.35 5.19 -5.67
CA ASN A 115 15.54 4.33 -5.48
C ASN A 115 16.14 4.41 -4.07
N GLY A 116 15.32 4.25 -3.02
CA GLY A 116 15.76 4.26 -1.63
C GLY A 116 15.86 5.66 -1.00
N THR A 117 15.65 6.73 -1.77
CA THR A 117 15.79 8.11 -1.30
C THR A 117 14.45 8.80 -1.15
N PHE A 118 14.16 9.36 0.02
CA PHE A 118 13.02 10.24 0.23
C PHE A 118 13.40 11.67 -0.21
N LEU A 119 12.66 12.22 -1.17
CA LEU A 119 12.95 13.54 -1.75
C LEU A 119 12.27 14.69 -0.99
N THR A 120 11.36 14.37 -0.08
CA THR A 120 10.57 15.35 0.67
C THR A 120 10.68 15.22 2.18
N LEU A 121 11.44 14.23 2.66
CA LEU A 121 11.65 13.94 4.08
C LEU A 121 13.14 13.90 4.40
N ASP A 122 13.54 14.57 5.46
CA ASP A 122 14.87 14.45 6.07
C ASP A 122 14.80 13.36 7.16
N LEU A 123 15.17 12.12 6.78
CA LEU A 123 15.09 10.97 7.69
C LEU A 123 16.06 11.10 8.88
N GLU A 124 17.24 11.69 8.69
CA GLU A 124 18.20 11.84 9.77
C GLU A 124 17.69 12.81 10.82
N ARG A 125 17.13 13.94 10.39
CA ARG A 125 16.46 14.88 11.27
C ARG A 125 15.26 14.24 11.99
N ILE A 126 14.41 13.51 11.28
CA ILE A 126 13.25 12.81 11.88
C ILE A 126 13.72 11.82 12.95
N ARG A 127 14.75 11.02 12.66
CA ARG A 127 15.31 10.06 13.63
C ARG A 127 15.86 10.75 14.87
N ALA A 128 16.59 11.86 14.70
CA ALA A 128 17.10 12.65 15.81
C ALA A 128 15.96 13.22 16.66
N GLU A 129 14.94 13.84 16.04
CA GLU A 129 13.78 14.38 16.75
C GLU A 129 13.01 13.30 17.52
N VAL A 130 12.84 12.12 16.94
CA VAL A 130 12.19 10.99 17.64
C VAL A 130 13.02 10.56 18.85
N LYS A 131 14.34 10.35 18.66
CA LYS A 131 15.22 9.85 19.71
C LYS A 131 15.42 10.84 20.84
N ASP A 132 15.68 12.12 20.50
CA ASP A 132 16.17 13.10 21.46
C ASP A 132 15.03 13.92 22.08
N TYR A 133 13.85 13.94 21.43
CA TYR A 133 12.69 14.68 21.92
C TYR A 133 11.49 13.77 22.20
N ALA A 134 10.95 13.05 21.20
CA ALA A 134 9.67 12.36 21.35
C ALA A 134 9.74 11.21 22.37
N LEU A 135 10.75 10.31 22.26
CA LEU A 135 10.88 9.16 23.17
C LEU A 135 11.07 9.58 24.64
N PRO A 136 11.93 10.55 24.99
CA PRO A 136 12.04 11.03 26.36
C PRO A 136 10.74 11.65 26.91
N HIS A 137 9.99 12.37 26.08
CA HIS A 137 8.72 12.97 26.51
C HIS A 137 7.61 11.92 26.72
N ILE A 138 7.61 10.85 25.94
CA ILE A 138 6.59 9.79 26.06
C ILE A 138 6.95 8.79 27.17
N PHE A 139 8.21 8.43 27.30
CA PHE A 139 8.66 7.33 28.18
C PHE A 139 9.60 7.76 29.30
N GLY A 140 10.13 9.00 29.28
CA GLY A 140 11.11 9.50 30.24
C GLY A 140 10.56 9.93 31.60
N GLY A 141 9.27 9.79 31.83
CA GLY A 141 8.58 10.15 33.07
C GLY A 141 8.36 8.97 34.03
N LYS A 142 9.18 7.90 33.95
CA LYS A 142 9.15 6.79 34.91
C LYS A 142 10.41 6.77 35.74
#